data_3123a5821977275d39b34f0c5e9a8138
#
_entry.id   3123a5821977275d39b34f0c5e9a8138
#
_cell.length_a   1.000
_cell.length_b   1.000
_cell.length_c   1.000
_cell.angle_alpha   90.00
_cell.angle_beta   90.00
_cell.angle_gamma   90.00
#
_symmetry.space_group_name_H-M   'P 1'
#
loop_
_entity.id
_entity.type
_entity.pdbx_description
1 polymer ?
#
loop_
_entity_poly.entity_id
_entity_poly.type
_entity_poly.pdbx_seq_one_letter_code
_entity_poly.pdbx_strand_id
1 'polypeptide(L)'
;GKAMHKSLGNGVDPADVFKKYGADICRLWAGSADYHVDVRCSDAIFKQISQNYLKFRNTAKFCLDNLTDFDPNNLTAPEAMSELDRWAITKLNELLVKCEAAYQDYEFLTVSHAVNDFCVVTLSSLYLDIIKDHLYCDGKDSAVRKSAQSALWMILDAMTKVFAPILAFTCDEIWLQMPHRAEDDARNVLFNQMSKPYTAYALSEDEMAKWETAFKVRSDVNG
;
A
#
# COMPACT_ATOMS: atom_id res chain seq x y z
N GLY A 1 7.81 -24.37 -19.32
CA GLY A 1 6.64 -25.09 -18.77
C GLY A 1 5.92 -25.85 -19.90
N LYS A 2 5.00 -26.72 -19.51
CA LYS A 2 4.12 -27.38 -20.48
C LYS A 2 2.77 -26.69 -20.46
N ALA A 3 2.08 -26.59 -21.61
CA ALA A 3 0.72 -26.10 -21.67
C ALA A 3 -0.19 -26.95 -20.77
N MET A 4 -1.14 -26.29 -20.06
CA MET A 4 -2.10 -26.99 -19.21
C MET A 4 -3.22 -27.59 -20.06
N HIS A 5 -3.44 -28.89 -19.91
CA HIS A 5 -4.53 -29.60 -20.56
C HIS A 5 -5.20 -30.55 -19.59
N LYS A 6 -6.53 -30.62 -19.61
CA LYS A 6 -7.31 -31.55 -18.77
C LYS A 6 -6.88 -33.00 -18.97
N SER A 7 -6.58 -33.39 -20.22
CA SER A 7 -6.12 -34.75 -20.56
C SER A 7 -4.74 -35.11 -20.00
N LEU A 8 -3.94 -34.13 -19.62
CA LEU A 8 -2.60 -34.32 -19.02
C LEU A 8 -2.66 -34.30 -17.47
N GLY A 9 -3.81 -34.01 -16.89
CA GLY A 9 -3.97 -33.89 -15.44
C GLY A 9 -3.11 -32.81 -14.78
N ASN A 10 -2.59 -31.84 -15.57
CA ASN A 10 -1.70 -30.78 -15.11
C ASN A 10 -2.40 -29.42 -14.98
N GLY A 11 -3.72 -29.39 -15.06
CA GLY A 11 -4.53 -28.21 -14.82
C GLY A 11 -4.55 -27.83 -13.34
N VAL A 12 -4.64 -26.54 -13.05
CA VAL A 12 -4.86 -26.00 -11.69
C VAL A 12 -6.32 -25.59 -11.59
N ASP A 13 -7.05 -26.19 -10.62
CA ASP A 13 -8.42 -25.77 -10.33
C ASP A 13 -8.40 -24.51 -9.44
N PRO A 14 -9.04 -23.40 -9.85
CA PRO A 14 -9.16 -22.22 -9.00
C PRO A 14 -9.76 -22.49 -7.62
N ALA A 15 -10.70 -23.46 -7.50
CA ALA A 15 -11.31 -23.83 -6.23
C ALA A 15 -10.27 -24.37 -5.23
N ASP A 16 -9.29 -25.15 -5.71
CA ASP A 16 -8.20 -25.67 -4.87
C ASP A 16 -7.24 -24.53 -4.44
N VAL A 17 -7.00 -23.56 -5.33
CA VAL A 17 -6.21 -22.36 -5.01
C VAL A 17 -6.93 -21.53 -3.94
N PHE A 18 -8.23 -21.30 -4.10
CA PHE A 18 -9.02 -20.53 -3.12
C PHE A 18 -9.03 -21.21 -1.75
N LYS A 19 -9.19 -22.53 -1.71
CA LYS A 19 -9.17 -23.29 -0.47
C LYS A 19 -7.83 -23.23 0.25
N LYS A 20 -6.72 -23.22 -0.50
CA LYS A 20 -5.37 -23.28 0.05
C LYS A 20 -4.80 -21.90 0.38
N TYR A 21 -5.03 -20.90 -0.47
CA TYR A 21 -4.39 -19.61 -0.42
C TYR A 21 -5.35 -18.43 -0.21
N GLY A 22 -6.64 -18.63 -0.48
CA GLY A 22 -7.65 -17.58 -0.50
C GLY A 22 -7.81 -16.94 -1.90
N ALA A 23 -8.96 -16.28 -2.10
CA ALA A 23 -9.31 -15.68 -3.39
C ALA A 23 -8.38 -14.52 -3.76
N ASP A 24 -7.97 -13.69 -2.80
CA ASP A 24 -7.12 -12.54 -3.06
C ASP A 24 -5.72 -12.91 -3.54
N ILE A 25 -5.16 -14.06 -3.13
CA ILE A 25 -3.89 -14.54 -3.67
C ILE A 25 -4.03 -14.94 -5.15
N CYS A 26 -5.15 -15.56 -5.53
CA CYS A 26 -5.43 -15.86 -6.93
C CYS A 26 -5.62 -14.57 -7.76
N ARG A 27 -6.34 -13.58 -7.22
CA ARG A 27 -6.52 -12.27 -7.84
C ARG A 27 -5.19 -11.54 -7.99
N LEU A 28 -4.35 -11.55 -6.96
CA LEU A 28 -3.01 -10.94 -6.99
C LEU A 28 -2.10 -11.63 -8.00
N TRP A 29 -2.18 -12.97 -8.10
CA TRP A 29 -1.46 -13.70 -9.15
C TRP A 29 -1.88 -13.23 -10.55
N ALA A 30 -3.17 -13.14 -10.83
CA ALA A 30 -3.67 -12.65 -12.11
C ALA A 30 -3.26 -11.19 -12.39
N GLY A 31 -3.37 -10.31 -11.37
CA GLY A 31 -2.96 -8.90 -11.46
C GLY A 31 -1.45 -8.66 -11.46
N SER A 32 -0.64 -9.68 -11.14
CA SER A 32 0.83 -9.60 -11.16
C SER A 32 1.44 -10.35 -12.36
N ALA A 33 0.61 -10.87 -13.27
CA ALA A 33 1.06 -11.56 -14.47
C ALA A 33 1.09 -10.60 -15.66
N ASP A 34 2.14 -10.71 -16.48
CA ASP A 34 2.13 -10.11 -17.81
C ASP A 34 1.21 -10.94 -18.71
N TYR A 35 0.01 -10.44 -18.97
CA TYR A 35 -0.99 -11.14 -19.77
C TYR A 35 -0.75 -11.07 -21.28
N HIS A 36 0.28 -10.34 -21.73
CA HIS A 36 0.70 -10.31 -23.15
C HIS A 36 1.52 -11.53 -23.55
N VAL A 37 1.95 -12.34 -22.57
CA VAL A 37 2.73 -13.56 -22.78
C VAL A 37 2.11 -14.74 -22.03
N ASP A 38 2.62 -15.95 -22.27
CA ASP A 38 2.17 -17.16 -21.57
C ASP A 38 2.37 -17.04 -20.06
N VAL A 39 1.27 -17.09 -19.31
CA VAL A 39 1.28 -16.97 -17.84
C VAL A 39 1.60 -18.31 -17.19
N ARG A 40 2.60 -18.33 -16.33
CA ARG A 40 2.98 -19.51 -15.55
C ARG A 40 2.10 -19.64 -14.31
N CYS A 41 1.68 -20.88 -14.02
CA CYS A 41 0.90 -21.21 -12.83
C CYS A 41 1.51 -22.44 -12.14
N SER A 42 1.84 -22.29 -10.86
CA SER A 42 2.35 -23.38 -10.02
C SER A 42 2.20 -23.06 -8.54
N ASP A 43 2.24 -24.07 -7.69
CA ASP A 43 2.21 -23.89 -6.23
C ASP A 43 3.35 -23.00 -5.72
N ALA A 44 4.54 -23.10 -6.32
CA ALA A 44 5.68 -22.25 -5.97
C ALA A 44 5.42 -20.76 -6.28
N ILE A 45 4.73 -20.45 -7.37
CA ILE A 45 4.35 -19.09 -7.73
C ILE A 45 3.32 -18.55 -6.73
N PHE A 46 2.29 -19.31 -6.36
CA PHE A 46 1.33 -18.88 -5.35
C PHE A 46 1.97 -18.66 -3.98
N LYS A 47 2.95 -19.46 -3.58
CA LYS A 47 3.74 -19.22 -2.37
C LYS A 47 4.50 -17.90 -2.43
N GLN A 48 5.13 -17.60 -3.55
CA GLN A 48 5.85 -16.33 -3.75
C GLN A 48 4.89 -15.12 -3.71
N ILE A 49 3.75 -15.22 -4.39
CA ILE A 49 2.70 -14.19 -4.38
C ILE A 49 2.18 -13.97 -2.95
N SER A 50 2.01 -15.05 -2.17
CA SER A 50 1.61 -14.95 -0.77
C SER A 50 2.60 -14.15 0.09
N GLN A 51 3.91 -14.20 -0.20
CA GLN A 51 4.90 -13.38 0.50
C GLN A 51 4.74 -11.88 0.16
N ASN A 52 4.46 -11.55 -1.10
CA ASN A 52 4.19 -10.15 -1.50
C ASN A 52 2.89 -9.64 -0.86
N TYR A 53 1.85 -10.46 -0.84
CA TYR A 53 0.60 -10.16 -0.14
C TYR A 53 0.82 -9.85 1.35
N LEU A 54 1.64 -10.65 2.04
CA LEU A 54 1.94 -10.45 3.46
C LEU A 54 2.63 -9.11 3.72
N LYS A 55 3.45 -8.61 2.81
CA LYS A 55 4.08 -7.29 2.94
C LYS A 55 3.05 -6.17 2.97
N PHE A 56 2.11 -6.17 2.03
CA PHE A 56 0.99 -5.23 2.01
C PHE A 56 0.15 -5.34 3.29
N ARG A 57 -0.27 -6.56 3.64
CA ARG A 57 -1.09 -6.82 4.83
C ARG A 57 -0.41 -6.36 6.13
N ASN A 58 0.88 -6.63 6.28
CA ASN A 58 1.63 -6.23 7.48
C ASN A 58 1.80 -4.71 7.56
N THR A 59 2.02 -4.03 6.42
CA THR A 59 2.04 -2.56 6.36
C THR A 59 0.69 -1.98 6.77
N ALA A 60 -0.41 -2.50 6.21
CA ALA A 60 -1.76 -2.06 6.57
C ALA A 60 -2.06 -2.31 8.06
N LYS A 61 -1.67 -3.48 8.59
CA LYS A 61 -1.82 -3.78 10.01
C LYS A 61 -1.06 -2.79 10.90
N PHE A 62 0.18 -2.46 10.56
CA PHE A 62 0.95 -1.45 11.30
C PHE A 62 0.21 -0.10 11.33
N CYS A 63 -0.32 0.34 10.19
CA CYS A 63 -1.10 1.57 10.12
C CYS A 63 -2.35 1.50 11.01
N LEU A 64 -3.15 0.43 10.91
CA LEU A 64 -4.36 0.22 11.70
C LEU A 64 -4.07 0.24 13.21
N ASP A 65 -3.04 -0.47 13.65
CA ASP A 65 -2.65 -0.55 15.08
C ASP A 65 -2.31 0.84 15.65
N ASN A 66 -1.82 1.77 14.81
CA ASN A 66 -1.42 3.12 15.22
C ASN A 66 -2.49 4.20 14.96
N LEU A 67 -3.66 3.83 14.43
CA LEU A 67 -4.77 4.75 14.14
C LEU A 67 -5.99 4.56 15.05
N THR A 68 -5.90 3.73 16.06
CA THR A 68 -7.03 3.39 16.95
C THR A 68 -7.60 4.58 17.72
N ASP A 69 -6.79 5.60 17.99
CA ASP A 69 -7.15 6.83 18.69
C ASP A 69 -7.13 8.07 17.77
N PHE A 70 -7.13 7.87 16.44
CA PHE A 70 -7.03 8.93 15.45
C PHE A 70 -8.39 9.30 14.85
N ASP A 71 -8.66 10.59 14.72
CA ASP A 71 -9.84 11.13 14.05
C ASP A 71 -9.43 11.72 12.67
N PRO A 72 -9.81 11.09 11.54
CA PRO A 72 -9.44 11.55 10.22
C PRO A 72 -10.15 12.84 9.77
N ASN A 73 -11.14 13.32 10.51
CA ASN A 73 -11.74 14.63 10.27
C ASN A 73 -10.83 15.78 10.76
N ASN A 74 -9.78 15.47 11.53
CA ASN A 74 -8.82 16.41 12.10
C ASN A 74 -7.38 16.11 11.61
N LEU A 75 -7.17 16.05 10.30
CA LEU A 75 -5.83 15.90 9.73
C LEU A 75 -4.94 17.10 10.10
N THR A 76 -3.66 16.81 10.37
CA THR A 76 -2.67 17.88 10.54
C THR A 76 -2.56 18.67 9.23
N ALA A 77 -2.64 20.00 9.32
CA ALA A 77 -2.55 20.88 8.15
C ALA A 77 -1.15 20.79 7.50
N PRO A 78 -1.03 21.03 6.20
CA PRO A 78 0.24 20.89 5.47
C PRO A 78 1.42 21.65 6.09
N GLU A 79 1.18 22.88 6.55
CA GLU A 79 2.18 23.75 7.17
C GLU A 79 2.59 23.31 8.59
N ALA A 80 1.78 22.51 9.25
CA ALA A 80 2.03 21.97 10.58
C ALA A 80 2.54 20.50 10.54
N MET A 81 2.46 19.85 9.38
CA MET A 81 2.93 18.48 9.20
C MET A 81 4.45 18.44 9.15
N SER A 82 5.07 17.43 9.79
CA SER A 82 6.51 17.25 9.75
C SER A 82 6.99 17.04 8.31
N GLU A 83 8.21 17.49 8.02
CA GLU A 83 8.78 17.40 6.67
C GLU A 83 8.99 15.93 6.23
N LEU A 84 9.31 15.03 7.17
CA LEU A 84 9.41 13.60 6.91
C LEU A 84 8.05 12.98 6.53
N ASP A 85 6.98 13.39 7.21
CA ASP A 85 5.62 12.92 6.90
C ASP A 85 5.18 13.44 5.53
N ARG A 86 5.49 14.70 5.21
CA ARG A 86 5.26 15.29 3.88
C ARG A 86 6.07 14.59 2.78
N TRP A 87 7.31 14.15 3.10
CA TRP A 87 8.10 13.33 2.19
C TRP A 87 7.37 12.01 1.86
N ALA A 88 6.84 11.31 2.87
CA ALA A 88 6.09 10.08 2.66
C ALA A 88 4.82 10.31 1.82
N ILE A 89 4.10 11.42 2.05
CA ILE A 89 2.94 11.81 1.23
C ILE A 89 3.35 12.17 -0.20
N THR A 90 4.50 12.79 -0.40
CA THR A 90 5.03 13.06 -1.75
C THR A 90 5.29 11.76 -2.50
N LYS A 91 5.89 10.75 -1.84
CA LYS A 91 6.06 9.40 -2.42
C LYS A 91 4.72 8.68 -2.67
N LEU A 92 3.73 8.89 -1.80
CA LEU A 92 2.36 8.41 -2.03
C LEU A 92 1.75 9.06 -3.28
N ASN A 93 1.92 10.36 -3.49
CA ASN A 93 1.43 11.06 -4.67
C ASN A 93 2.03 10.49 -5.96
N GLU A 94 3.33 10.18 -5.97
CA GLU A 94 4.00 9.50 -7.10
C GLU A 94 3.34 8.13 -7.38
N LEU A 95 3.07 7.36 -6.33
CA LEU A 95 2.37 6.07 -6.44
C LEU A 95 0.97 6.23 -7.04
N LEU A 96 0.18 7.19 -6.55
CA LEU A 96 -1.19 7.41 -7.02
C LEU A 96 -1.23 7.78 -8.50
N VAL A 97 -0.38 8.69 -8.95
CA VAL A 97 -0.27 9.07 -10.37
C VAL A 97 0.10 7.86 -11.23
N LYS A 98 1.10 7.08 -10.79
CA LYS A 98 1.54 5.89 -11.51
C LYS A 98 0.45 4.82 -11.60
N CYS A 99 -0.27 4.57 -10.50
CA CYS A 99 -1.35 3.59 -10.48
C CYS A 99 -2.56 4.03 -11.31
N GLU A 100 -2.94 5.32 -11.27
CA GLU A 100 -4.03 5.85 -12.10
C GLU A 100 -3.74 5.64 -13.59
N ALA A 101 -2.54 6.01 -14.06
CA ALA A 101 -2.13 5.79 -15.44
C ALA A 101 -2.12 4.30 -15.80
N ALA A 102 -1.56 3.45 -14.94
CA ALA A 102 -1.50 2.01 -15.18
C ALA A 102 -2.90 1.36 -15.26
N TYR A 103 -3.86 1.80 -14.44
CA TYR A 103 -5.24 1.32 -14.53
C TYR A 103 -5.94 1.74 -15.81
N GLN A 104 -5.69 2.97 -16.31
CA GLN A 104 -6.24 3.44 -17.58
C GLN A 104 -5.75 2.59 -18.75
N ASP A 105 -4.50 2.12 -18.68
CA ASP A 105 -3.88 1.28 -19.69
C ASP A 105 -4.05 -0.24 -19.44
N TYR A 106 -4.80 -0.63 -18.39
CA TYR A 106 -4.97 -2.02 -17.96
C TYR A 106 -3.66 -2.74 -17.55
N GLU A 107 -2.64 -2.00 -17.17
CA GLU A 107 -1.33 -2.50 -16.73
C GLU A 107 -1.32 -2.90 -15.25
N PHE A 108 -2.07 -3.94 -14.89
CA PHE A 108 -2.24 -4.40 -13.50
C PHE A 108 -0.92 -4.86 -12.86
N LEU A 109 -0.01 -5.41 -13.64
CA LEU A 109 1.35 -5.77 -13.20
C LEU A 109 2.08 -4.55 -12.65
N THR A 110 1.99 -3.42 -13.35
CA THR A 110 2.59 -2.15 -12.93
C THR A 110 2.03 -1.68 -11.61
N VAL A 111 0.71 -1.77 -11.40
CA VAL A 111 0.06 -1.43 -10.12
C VAL A 111 0.57 -2.34 -9.00
N SER A 112 0.58 -3.66 -9.23
CA SER A 112 1.00 -4.65 -8.23
C SER A 112 2.46 -4.43 -7.79
N HIS A 113 3.36 -4.15 -8.72
CA HIS A 113 4.77 -3.84 -8.43
C HIS A 113 4.91 -2.51 -7.69
N ALA A 114 4.25 -1.45 -8.16
CA ALA A 114 4.34 -0.13 -7.56
C ALA A 114 3.88 -0.13 -6.09
N VAL A 115 2.75 -0.79 -5.79
CA VAL A 115 2.25 -0.91 -4.41
C VAL A 115 3.20 -1.75 -3.55
N ASN A 116 3.71 -2.89 -4.07
CA ASN A 116 4.67 -3.71 -3.35
C ASN A 116 5.96 -2.93 -3.02
N ASP A 117 6.52 -2.23 -3.99
CA ASP A 117 7.75 -1.45 -3.81
C ASP A 117 7.54 -0.30 -2.82
N PHE A 118 6.40 0.38 -2.88
CA PHE A 118 6.05 1.41 -1.92
C PHE A 118 5.97 0.83 -0.49
N CYS A 119 5.31 -0.31 -0.30
CA CYS A 119 5.24 -0.97 1.01
C CYS A 119 6.61 -1.41 1.54
N VAL A 120 7.47 -1.94 0.67
CA VAL A 120 8.75 -2.54 1.08
C VAL A 120 9.85 -1.49 1.21
N VAL A 121 10.04 -0.70 0.14
CA VAL A 121 11.17 0.23 0.04
C VAL A 121 10.86 1.55 0.75
N THR A 122 9.72 2.15 0.45
CA THR A 122 9.40 3.48 1.01
C THR A 122 8.92 3.38 2.45
N LEU A 123 7.97 2.49 2.72
CA LEU A 123 7.35 2.40 4.04
C LEU A 123 8.17 1.55 5.00
N SER A 124 8.24 0.25 4.79
CA SER A 124 8.76 -0.68 5.81
C SER A 124 10.24 -0.51 6.10
N SER A 125 11.08 -0.30 5.07
CA SER A 125 12.52 -0.18 5.27
C SER A 125 12.98 1.21 5.70
N LEU A 126 12.12 2.22 5.60
CA LEU A 126 12.51 3.60 5.84
C LEU A 126 11.53 4.37 6.72
N TYR A 127 10.38 4.76 6.18
CA TYR A 127 9.46 5.69 6.84
C TYR A 127 8.92 5.15 8.17
N LEU A 128 8.34 3.95 8.15
CA LEU A 128 7.74 3.34 9.36
C LEU A 128 8.80 3.04 10.43
N ASP A 129 10.02 2.71 10.03
CA ASP A 129 11.12 2.48 10.97
C ASP A 129 11.52 3.76 11.72
N ILE A 130 11.47 4.91 11.05
CA ILE A 130 11.84 6.19 11.66
C ILE A 130 10.71 6.71 12.58
N ILE A 131 9.46 6.65 12.13
CA ILE A 131 8.34 7.27 12.87
C ILE A 131 7.84 6.46 14.06
N LYS A 132 8.22 5.17 14.18
CA LYS A 132 7.71 4.30 15.25
C LYS A 132 7.99 4.85 16.66
N ASP A 133 9.11 5.54 16.86
CA ASP A 133 9.43 6.11 18.17
C ASP A 133 8.45 7.22 18.55
N HIS A 134 8.05 8.06 17.59
CA HIS A 134 7.01 9.09 17.81
C HIS A 134 5.65 8.47 18.07
N LEU A 135 5.31 7.36 17.37
CA LEU A 135 4.03 6.69 17.56
C LEU A 135 3.89 6.01 18.93
N TYR A 136 5.00 5.45 19.46
CA TYR A 136 4.98 4.65 20.68
C TYR A 136 5.39 5.42 21.95
N CYS A 137 6.29 6.40 21.81
CA CYS A 137 6.87 7.08 22.97
C CYS A 137 6.25 8.46 23.22
N ASP A 138 5.74 9.14 22.18
CA ASP A 138 5.15 10.45 22.33
C ASP A 138 3.73 10.38 22.93
N GLY A 139 3.38 11.39 23.70
CA GLY A 139 2.03 11.53 24.28
C GLY A 139 0.96 11.68 23.20
N LYS A 140 -0.28 11.30 23.52
CA LYS A 140 -1.42 11.33 22.58
C LYS A 140 -1.67 12.70 21.95
N ASP A 141 -1.32 13.78 22.66
CA ASP A 141 -1.51 15.16 22.21
C ASP A 141 -0.27 15.76 21.52
N SER A 142 0.82 14.98 21.37
CA SER A 142 2.02 15.41 20.68
C SER A 142 1.70 15.78 19.23
N ALA A 143 2.13 16.98 18.81
CA ALA A 143 1.96 17.43 17.44
C ALA A 143 2.69 16.54 16.43
N VAL A 144 3.86 16.01 16.81
CA VAL A 144 4.66 15.10 15.96
C VAL A 144 3.93 13.77 15.80
N ARG A 145 3.35 13.21 16.87
CA ARG A 145 2.56 11.98 16.78
C ARG A 145 1.32 12.16 15.91
N LYS A 146 0.59 13.27 16.07
CA LYS A 146 -0.60 13.59 15.25
C LYS A 146 -0.24 13.80 13.79
N SER A 147 0.92 14.41 13.50
CA SER A 147 1.45 14.54 12.15
C SER A 147 1.69 13.16 11.52
N ALA A 148 2.41 12.29 12.20
CA ALA A 148 2.67 10.92 11.73
C ALA A 148 1.37 10.12 11.54
N GLN A 149 0.40 10.20 12.47
CA GLN A 149 -0.90 9.54 12.33
C GLN A 149 -1.69 10.07 11.14
N SER A 150 -1.66 11.39 10.87
CA SER A 150 -2.30 11.98 9.70
C SER A 150 -1.71 11.40 8.41
N ALA A 151 -0.38 11.32 8.31
CA ALA A 151 0.28 10.73 7.16
C ALA A 151 -0.03 9.23 7.02
N LEU A 152 -0.01 8.45 8.12
CA LEU A 152 -0.36 7.03 8.10
C LEU A 152 -1.80 6.81 7.63
N TRP A 153 -2.74 7.64 8.10
CA TRP A 153 -4.13 7.54 7.65
C TRP A 153 -4.28 7.82 6.16
N MET A 154 -3.66 8.90 5.66
CA MET A 154 -3.68 9.24 4.23
C MET A 154 -3.07 8.11 3.38
N ILE A 155 -1.97 7.53 3.83
CA ILE A 155 -1.30 6.40 3.16
C ILE A 155 -2.22 5.17 3.15
N LEU A 156 -2.81 4.80 4.29
CA LEU A 156 -3.67 3.63 4.40
C LEU A 156 -4.94 3.78 3.56
N ASP A 157 -5.62 4.94 3.65
CA ASP A 157 -6.81 5.26 2.85
C ASP A 157 -6.52 5.11 1.35
N ALA A 158 -5.47 5.77 0.88
CA ALA A 158 -5.11 5.77 -0.53
C ALA A 158 -4.70 4.39 -1.03
N MET A 159 -3.84 3.67 -0.31
CA MET A 159 -3.41 2.32 -0.68
C MET A 159 -4.57 1.33 -0.71
N THR A 160 -5.47 1.41 0.28
CA THR A 160 -6.64 0.53 0.38
C THR A 160 -7.57 0.73 -0.82
N LYS A 161 -7.87 1.98 -1.18
CA LYS A 161 -8.70 2.32 -2.35
C LYS A 161 -8.04 1.95 -3.68
N VAL A 162 -6.74 2.22 -3.82
CA VAL A 162 -6.00 1.92 -5.07
C VAL A 162 -5.84 0.43 -5.29
N PHE A 163 -5.67 -0.37 -4.24
CA PHE A 163 -5.43 -1.80 -4.39
C PHE A 163 -6.69 -2.67 -4.33
N ALA A 164 -7.84 -2.08 -3.97
CA ALA A 164 -9.14 -2.77 -3.91
C ALA A 164 -9.55 -3.47 -5.22
N PRO A 165 -9.29 -2.94 -6.43
CA PRO A 165 -9.60 -3.67 -7.66
C PRO A 165 -8.87 -5.02 -7.78
N ILE A 166 -7.70 -5.17 -7.16
CA ILE A 166 -6.90 -6.40 -7.17
C ILE A 166 -7.17 -7.23 -5.90
N LEU A 167 -6.99 -6.66 -4.70
CA LEU A 167 -7.20 -7.33 -3.41
C LEU A 167 -8.54 -6.94 -2.79
N ALA A 168 -9.64 -7.27 -3.46
CA ALA A 168 -10.97 -6.79 -3.11
C ALA A 168 -11.40 -7.13 -1.68
N PHE A 169 -11.15 -8.36 -1.23
CA PHE A 169 -11.58 -8.82 0.10
C PHE A 169 -10.68 -8.24 1.21
N THR A 170 -9.38 -8.27 1.01
CA THR A 170 -8.42 -7.74 1.99
C THR A 170 -8.58 -6.23 2.16
N CYS A 171 -8.72 -5.49 1.06
CA CYS A 171 -8.90 -4.04 1.13
C CYS A 171 -10.24 -3.66 1.78
N ASP A 172 -11.30 -4.44 1.56
CA ASP A 172 -12.58 -4.20 2.24
C ASP A 172 -12.47 -4.50 3.75
N GLU A 173 -11.79 -5.59 4.13
CA GLU A 173 -11.53 -5.90 5.53
C GLU A 173 -10.71 -4.81 6.23
N ILE A 174 -9.68 -4.26 5.56
CA ILE A 174 -8.92 -3.10 6.07
C ILE A 174 -9.84 -1.89 6.20
N TRP A 175 -10.63 -1.60 5.17
CA TRP A 175 -11.58 -0.49 5.14
C TRP A 175 -12.53 -0.52 6.35
N LEU A 176 -13.14 -1.65 6.62
CA LEU A 176 -14.07 -1.82 7.73
C LEU A 176 -13.43 -1.62 9.13
N GLN A 177 -12.11 -1.67 9.24
CA GLN A 177 -11.38 -1.53 10.51
C GLN A 177 -10.75 -0.16 10.70
N MET A 178 -10.59 0.63 9.63
CA MET A 178 -9.96 1.94 9.75
C MET A 178 -10.96 3.04 10.14
N PRO A 179 -10.51 4.14 10.76
CA PRO A 179 -11.37 5.29 11.01
C PRO A 179 -11.70 6.01 9.70
N HIS A 180 -12.95 6.50 9.57
CA HIS A 180 -13.47 7.13 8.37
C HIS A 180 -13.73 8.62 8.57
N ARG A 181 -13.61 9.38 7.47
CA ARG A 181 -14.10 10.77 7.42
C ARG A 181 -15.62 10.78 7.26
N ALA A 182 -16.23 11.92 7.57
CA ALA A 182 -17.69 12.07 7.47
C ALA A 182 -18.25 11.87 6.05
N GLU A 183 -17.42 12.15 5.02
CA GLU A 183 -17.78 11.98 3.61
C GLU A 183 -17.57 10.56 3.07
N ASP A 184 -16.85 9.70 3.79
CA ASP A 184 -16.56 8.34 3.35
C ASP A 184 -17.78 7.42 3.52
N ASP A 185 -18.02 6.54 2.54
CA ASP A 185 -18.97 5.44 2.72
C ASP A 185 -18.29 4.27 3.44
N ALA A 186 -18.54 4.17 4.74
CA ALA A 186 -17.90 3.18 5.61
C ALA A 186 -18.35 1.72 5.36
N ARG A 187 -19.38 1.50 4.53
CA ARG A 187 -19.95 0.16 4.32
C ARG A 187 -19.09 -0.76 3.48
N ASN A 188 -18.38 -0.21 2.49
CA ASN A 188 -17.51 -0.96 1.61
C ASN A 188 -16.53 -0.02 0.90
N VAL A 189 -15.28 -0.45 0.74
CA VAL A 189 -14.24 0.34 0.07
C VAL A 189 -14.61 0.70 -1.36
N LEU A 190 -15.29 -0.18 -2.08
CA LEU A 190 -15.68 0.00 -3.49
C LEU A 190 -16.78 1.06 -3.71
N PHE A 191 -17.42 1.53 -2.64
CA PHE A 191 -18.38 2.64 -2.74
C PHE A 191 -17.70 4.01 -2.74
N ASN A 192 -16.37 4.03 -2.56
CA ASN A 192 -15.55 5.24 -2.50
C ASN A 192 -14.72 5.39 -3.78
N GLN A 193 -14.44 6.64 -4.14
CA GLN A 193 -13.54 6.93 -5.26
C GLN A 193 -12.09 6.71 -4.86
N MET A 194 -11.23 6.34 -5.82
CA MET A 194 -9.79 6.31 -5.62
C MET A 194 -9.28 7.69 -5.18
N SER A 195 -8.34 7.69 -4.24
CA SER A 195 -7.77 8.92 -3.71
C SER A 195 -7.01 9.68 -4.79
N LYS A 196 -7.18 10.99 -4.83
CA LYS A 196 -6.37 11.89 -5.66
C LYS A 196 -5.06 12.24 -4.94
N PRO A 197 -4.01 12.62 -5.67
CA PRO A 197 -2.78 13.11 -5.05
C PRO A 197 -3.03 14.25 -4.07
N TYR A 198 -2.41 14.19 -2.91
CA TYR A 198 -2.47 15.18 -1.84
C TYR A 198 -1.45 16.30 -2.11
N THR A 199 -1.66 17.07 -3.16
CA THR A 199 -0.68 18.04 -3.68
C THR A 199 -0.35 19.16 -2.68
N ALA A 200 -1.29 19.53 -1.80
CA ALA A 200 -1.04 20.54 -0.75
C ALA A 200 0.02 20.09 0.27
N TYR A 201 0.24 18.78 0.44
CA TYR A 201 1.23 18.21 1.35
C TYR A 201 2.58 17.92 0.66
N ALA A 202 2.65 18.06 -0.66
CA ALA A 202 3.86 17.72 -1.40
C ALA A 202 5.04 18.63 -1.01
N LEU A 203 6.23 18.02 -0.96
CA LEU A 203 7.49 18.76 -0.90
C LEU A 203 7.89 19.22 -2.30
N SER A 204 8.69 20.28 -2.36
CA SER A 204 9.35 20.71 -3.59
C SER A 204 10.43 19.71 -4.04
N GLU A 205 10.85 19.79 -5.29
CA GLU A 205 11.92 18.94 -5.83
C GLU A 205 13.24 19.11 -5.03
N ASP A 206 13.57 20.34 -4.64
CA ASP A 206 14.77 20.63 -3.83
C ASP A 206 14.70 20.00 -2.43
N GLU A 207 13.53 20.04 -1.78
CA GLU A 207 13.30 19.39 -0.48
C GLU A 207 13.39 17.86 -0.62
N MET A 208 12.80 17.28 -1.66
CA MET A 208 12.88 15.86 -1.94
C MET A 208 14.33 15.41 -2.18
N ALA A 209 15.12 16.17 -2.95
CA ALA A 209 16.54 15.86 -3.19
C ALA A 209 17.39 15.86 -1.92
N LYS A 210 17.10 16.77 -0.96
CA LYS A 210 17.74 16.76 0.36
C LYS A 210 17.44 15.47 1.14
N TRP A 211 16.18 15.03 1.15
CA TRP A 211 15.78 13.79 1.81
C TRP A 211 16.43 12.55 1.16
N GLU A 212 16.46 12.47 -0.16
CA GLU A 212 17.16 11.40 -0.87
C GLU A 212 18.64 11.32 -0.51
N THR A 213 19.29 12.49 -0.39
CA THR A 213 20.69 12.56 0.06
C THR A 213 20.84 12.06 1.50
N ALA A 214 19.96 12.50 2.42
CA ALA A 214 19.99 12.07 3.82
C ALA A 214 19.77 10.55 3.97
N PHE A 215 18.86 9.98 3.20
CA PHE A 215 18.60 8.53 3.23
C PHE A 215 19.75 7.71 2.62
N LYS A 216 20.41 8.25 1.59
CA LYS A 216 21.63 7.62 1.05
C LYS A 216 22.73 7.56 2.12
N VAL A 217 22.99 8.67 2.81
CA VAL A 217 23.95 8.69 3.92
C VAL A 217 23.57 7.69 5.02
N ARG A 218 22.27 7.63 5.40
CA ARG A 218 21.79 6.63 6.38
C ARG A 218 22.06 5.20 5.91
N SER A 219 21.82 4.91 4.63
CA SER A 219 22.08 3.57 4.06
C SER A 219 23.57 3.22 4.09
N ASP A 220 24.45 4.18 3.74
CA ASP A 220 25.90 3.98 3.72
C ASP A 220 26.47 3.78 5.12
N VAL A 221 25.83 4.33 6.16
CA VAL A 221 26.25 4.16 7.57
C VAL A 221 25.78 2.82 8.15
N ASN A 222 24.63 2.32 7.71
CA ASN A 222 24.02 1.08 8.22
C ASN A 222 24.42 -0.18 7.44
N GLY A 223 25.09 -0.05 6.30
CA GLY A 223 25.55 -1.16 5.45
C GLY A 223 26.96 -1.54 5.75
#